data_6afd7c6e253805dea90a5b05775a42ca
#
_entry.id   6afd7c6e253805dea90a5b05775a42ca
#
_cell.length_a   1.000
_cell.length_b   1.000
_cell.length_c   1.000
_cell.angle_alpha   90.00
_cell.angle_beta   90.00
_cell.angle_gamma   90.00
#
_symmetry.space_group_name_H-M   'P 1'
#
loop_
_entity.id
_entity.type
_entity.pdbx_description
1 polymer ?
#
loop_
_entity_poly.entity_id
_entity_poly.type
_entity_poly.pdbx_seq_one_letter_code
_entity_poly.pdbx_strand_id
1 'polypeptide(L)' 'MNRLALGMVATDMASALDETYQAKVLEQIPLGRFAEADEVARIACFLLSDDARYITGQVVQVDGGLAM' A
#
# COMPACT_ATOMS: atom_id res chain seq x y z
N MET A 1 -19.23 0.50 -0.01
CA MET A 1 -18.05 -0.40 -0.07
C MET A 1 -16.84 0.39 -0.56
N ASN A 2 -15.72 0.25 0.12
CA ASN A 2 -14.47 0.89 -0.27
C ASN A 2 -13.53 -0.11 -0.93
N ARG A 3 -12.55 0.39 -1.66
CA ARG A 3 -11.52 -0.43 -2.30
C ARG A 3 -10.15 0.05 -1.88
N LEU A 4 -9.20 -0.87 -1.76
CA LEU A 4 -7.80 -0.55 -1.54
C LEU A 4 -7.04 -0.73 -2.85
N ALA A 5 -6.33 0.32 -3.27
CA ALA A 5 -5.41 0.26 -4.40
C ALA A 5 -4.00 0.21 -3.82
N LEU A 6 -3.39 -0.97 -3.84
CA LEU A 6 -2.11 -1.20 -3.18
C LEU A 6 -0.95 -0.93 -4.13
N GLY A 7 0.12 -0.34 -3.59
CA GLY A 7 1.40 -0.26 -4.26
C GLY A 7 2.24 -1.50 -3.96
N MET A 8 3.56 -1.31 -3.84
CA MET A 8 4.47 -2.41 -3.54
C MET A 8 4.46 -2.72 -2.05
N VAL A 9 4.27 -3.98 -1.72
CA VAL A 9 4.26 -4.49 -0.35
C VAL A 9 5.45 -5.43 -0.17
N ALA A 10 6.10 -5.35 0.98
CA ALA A 10 7.27 -6.18 1.30
C ALA A 10 6.80 -7.61 1.61
N THR A 11 6.58 -8.38 0.55
CA THR A 11 6.19 -9.79 0.61
C THR A 11 7.28 -10.63 -0.05
N ASP A 12 7.17 -11.95 0.05
CA ASP A 12 8.12 -12.85 -0.63
C ASP A 12 8.17 -12.60 -2.13
N MET A 13 7.06 -12.24 -2.75
CA MET A 13 7.05 -11.90 -4.18
C MET A 13 7.87 -10.66 -4.47
N ALA A 14 7.72 -9.61 -3.67
CA ALA A 14 8.51 -8.40 -3.83
C ALA A 14 10.00 -8.68 -3.58
N SER A 15 10.32 -9.51 -2.59
CA SER A 15 11.69 -9.88 -2.26
C SER A 15 12.36 -10.69 -3.39
N ALA A 16 11.58 -11.38 -4.20
CA ALA A 16 12.09 -12.17 -5.32
C ALA A 16 12.45 -11.33 -6.54
N LEU A 17 12.11 -10.04 -6.56
CA LEU A 17 12.46 -9.14 -7.66
C LEU A 17 13.95 -8.82 -7.64
N ASP A 18 14.49 -8.55 -8.83
CA ASP A 18 15.88 -8.11 -8.98
C ASP A 18 16.12 -6.85 -8.15
N GLU A 19 17.24 -6.80 -7.44
CA GLU A 19 17.60 -5.64 -6.61
C GLU A 19 17.65 -4.34 -7.40
N THR A 20 18.12 -4.39 -8.66
CA THR A 20 18.14 -3.22 -9.53
C THR A 20 16.74 -2.71 -9.80
N TYR A 21 15.80 -3.62 -10.04
CA TYR A 21 14.40 -3.26 -10.26
C TYR A 21 13.77 -2.70 -8.99
N GLN A 22 14.06 -3.32 -7.84
CA GLN A 22 13.57 -2.83 -6.55
C GLN A 22 14.06 -1.40 -6.28
N ALA A 23 15.32 -1.13 -6.55
CA ALA A 23 15.88 0.21 -6.36
C ALA A 23 15.18 1.25 -7.24
N LYS A 24 14.87 0.91 -8.50
CA LYS A 24 14.15 1.80 -9.41
C LYS A 24 12.74 2.09 -8.90
N VAL A 25 12.04 1.07 -8.42
CA VAL A 25 10.69 1.25 -7.88
C VAL A 25 10.73 2.12 -6.62
N LEU A 26 11.69 1.89 -5.73
CA LEU A 26 11.85 2.68 -4.51
C LEU A 26 12.07 4.16 -4.81
N GLU A 27 12.83 4.49 -5.86
CA GLU A 27 13.02 5.87 -6.27
C GLU A 27 11.72 6.56 -6.66
N GLN A 28 10.76 5.80 -7.19
CA GLN A 28 9.48 6.33 -7.63
C GLN A 28 8.46 6.47 -6.50
N ILE A 29 8.72 5.87 -5.34
CA ILE A 29 7.84 5.95 -4.18
C ILE A 29 8.25 7.14 -3.31
N PRO A 30 7.41 8.18 -3.18
CA PRO A 30 7.77 9.35 -2.38
C PRO A 30 8.17 9.03 -0.94
N LEU A 31 7.57 8.03 -0.31
CA LEU A 31 7.97 7.63 1.04
C LEU A 31 9.27 6.82 1.09
N GLY A 32 9.76 6.36 -0.08
CA GLY A 32 11.07 5.74 -0.18
C GLY A 32 11.18 4.32 0.36
N ARG A 33 10.05 3.65 0.58
CA ARG A 33 10.05 2.25 1.05
C ARG A 33 8.81 1.50 0.60
N PHE A 34 8.90 0.18 0.59
CA PHE A 34 7.73 -0.67 0.40
C PHE A 34 6.88 -0.69 1.67
N ALA A 35 5.58 -0.93 1.51
CA ALA A 35 4.70 -1.12 2.65
C ALA A 35 4.98 -2.47 3.30
N GLU A 36 4.85 -2.52 4.62
CA GLU A 36 4.85 -3.79 5.35
C GLU A 36 3.45 -4.41 5.28
N ALA A 37 3.39 -5.74 5.25
CA ALA A 37 2.11 -6.44 5.16
C ALA A 37 1.17 -6.08 6.32
N ASP A 38 1.71 -5.91 7.53
CA ASP A 38 0.90 -5.55 8.69
C ASP A 38 0.38 -4.12 8.63
N GLU A 39 1.09 -3.21 7.94
CA GLU A 39 0.58 -1.85 7.70
C GLU A 39 -0.68 -1.89 6.83
N VAL A 40 -0.65 -2.69 5.76
CA VAL A 40 -1.82 -2.87 4.89
C VAL A 40 -2.97 -3.50 5.65
N ALA A 41 -2.67 -4.51 6.48
CA ALA A 41 -3.69 -5.18 7.29
C ALA A 41 -4.36 -4.21 8.28
N ARG A 42 -3.58 -3.32 8.90
CA ARG A 42 -4.12 -2.32 9.84
C ARG A 42 -5.03 -1.33 9.13
N ILE A 43 -4.67 -0.91 7.91
CA ILE A 43 -5.50 0.02 7.12
C ILE A 43 -6.80 -0.67 6.74
N ALA A 44 -6.75 -1.93 6.30
CA ALA A 44 -7.94 -2.71 5.98
C ALA A 44 -8.86 -2.84 7.20
N CYS A 45 -8.29 -3.15 8.36
CA CYS A 45 -9.06 -3.26 9.60
C CYS A 45 -9.72 -1.94 9.98
N PHE A 46 -9.01 -0.81 9.80
CA PHE A 46 -9.58 0.51 10.05
C PHE A 46 -10.82 0.75 9.16
N LEU A 47 -10.71 0.44 7.86
CA LEU A 47 -11.81 0.66 6.92
C LEU A 47 -13.01 -0.25 7.20
N LEU A 48 -12.79 -1.37 7.88
CA LEU A 48 -13.87 -2.27 8.30
C LEU A 48 -14.45 -1.91 9.67
N SER A 49 -13.83 -0.96 10.36
CA SER A 49 -14.24 -0.59 11.71
C SER A 49 -15.34 0.47 11.70
N ASP A 50 -15.98 0.66 12.85
CA ASP A 50 -17.00 1.70 13.05
C ASP A 50 -16.41 3.11 12.87
N ASP A 51 -15.11 3.28 13.11
CA ASP A 51 -14.45 4.57 12.95
C ASP A 51 -14.46 5.04 11.49
N ALA A 52 -14.62 4.14 10.54
CA ALA A 52 -14.68 4.45 9.11
C ALA A 52 -16.10 4.40 8.55
N ARG A 53 -17.11 4.36 9.39
CA ARG A 53 -18.52 4.14 8.95
C ARG A 53 -19.07 5.23 8.04
N TYR A 54 -18.49 6.44 8.07
CA TYR A 54 -18.90 7.54 7.21
C TYR A 54 -18.14 7.58 5.89
N ILE A 55 -17.22 6.61 5.66
CA ILE A 55 -16.43 6.50 4.44
C ILE A 55 -17.03 5.38 3.59
N THR A 56 -17.50 5.73 2.39
CA THR A 56 -18.05 4.73 1.47
C THR A 56 -17.82 5.14 0.02
N GLY A 57 -17.74 4.17 -0.85
CA GLY A 57 -17.57 4.40 -2.29
C GLY A 57 -16.20 4.92 -2.67
N GLN A 58 -15.22 4.84 -1.79
CA GLN A 58 -13.88 5.40 -2.05
C GLN A 58 -12.89 4.35 -2.51
N VAL A 59 -11.93 4.79 -3.31
CA VAL A 59 -10.73 4.02 -3.62
C VAL A 59 -9.59 4.66 -2.81
N VAL A 60 -9.08 3.94 -1.83
CA VAL A 60 -8.01 4.43 -0.96
C VAL A 60 -6.68 3.89 -1.48
N GLN A 61 -5.81 4.79 -1.93
CA GLN A 61 -4.49 4.41 -2.44
C GLN A 61 -3.52 4.24 -1.27
N VAL A 62 -2.92 3.05 -1.18
CA VAL A 62 -1.95 2.71 -0.14
C VAL A 62 -0.64 2.34 -0.85
N ASP A 63 0.05 3.34 -1.33
CA ASP A 63 1.18 3.18 -2.24
C ASP A 63 2.38 4.08 -1.93
N GLY A 64 2.38 4.72 -0.74
CA GLY A 64 3.46 5.62 -0.37
C GLY A 64 3.58 6.84 -1.27
N GLY A 65 2.53 7.16 -2.04
CA GLY A 65 2.49 8.28 -2.96
C GLY A 65 2.92 7.94 -4.39
N LEU A 66 3.13 6.66 -4.70
CA LEU A 66 3.63 6.22 -6.00
C LEU A 66 2.77 6.71 -7.17
N ALA A 67 1.45 6.76 -6.99
CA ALA A 67 0.49 7.15 -8.03
C ALA A 67 0.11 8.64 -7.98
N MET A 68 0.87 9.45 -7.29
CA MET A 68 0.62 10.89 -7.21
C MET A 68 0.80 11.57 -8.56
#